data_648fde11293f80d757fdcbac4bd5d4f5
#
_entry.id   648fde11293f80d757fdcbac4bd5d4f5
#
_cell.length_a   1.000
_cell.length_b   1.000
_cell.length_c   1.000
_cell.angle_alpha   90.00
_cell.angle_beta   90.00
_cell.angle_gamma   90.00
#
_symmetry.space_group_name_H-M   'P 1'
#
loop_
_entity.id
_entity.type
_entity.pdbx_description
1 polymer ?
#
loop_
_entity_poly.entity_id
_entity_poly.type
_entity_poly.pdbx_seq_one_letter_code
_entity_poly.pdbx_strand_id
1 'polypeptide(L)' 'MKIYAIHDNAIEAYGQPIFVRAQGQAVRSFIDECNNTESQLNKHPADYDLYYYG' A
#
# COMPACT_ATOMS: atom_id res chain seq x y z
N MET A 1 -9.60 -6.66 -13.47
CA MET A 1 -9.30 -5.81 -12.31
C MET A 1 -8.21 -6.48 -11.48
N LYS A 2 -7.26 -5.71 -11.01
CA LYS A 2 -6.14 -6.22 -10.21
C LYS A 2 -6.35 -5.87 -8.74
N ILE A 3 -5.94 -6.77 -7.87
CA ILE A 3 -6.12 -6.61 -6.42
C ILE A 3 -4.75 -6.50 -5.76
N TYR A 4 -4.54 -5.43 -5.02
CA TYR A 4 -3.32 -5.18 -4.25
C TYR A 4 -3.66 -4.96 -2.79
N ALA A 5 -2.68 -5.13 -1.93
CA ALA A 5 -2.81 -4.74 -0.52
C ALA A 5 -1.47 -4.27 0.01
N ILE A 6 -1.52 -3.40 1.00
CA ILE A 6 -0.34 -2.90 1.68
C ILE A 6 -0.11 -3.78 2.91
N HIS A 7 1.08 -4.33 3.02
CA HIS A 7 1.47 -5.15 4.17
C HIS A 7 2.27 -4.32 5.16
N ASP A 8 1.87 -4.36 6.42
CA ASP A 8 2.61 -3.74 7.51
C ASP A 8 3.52 -4.80 8.13
N ASN A 9 4.82 -4.67 7.89
CA ASN A 9 5.80 -5.66 8.34
C ASN A 9 6.02 -5.61 9.85
N ALA A 10 5.73 -4.49 10.49
CA ALA A 10 5.93 -4.34 11.92
C ALA A 10 4.92 -5.17 12.72
N ILE A 11 3.69 -5.24 12.25
CA ILE A 11 2.63 -6.03 12.91
C ILE A 11 2.26 -7.28 12.12
N GLU A 12 2.91 -7.52 11.00
CA GLU A 12 2.70 -8.68 10.12
C GLU A 12 1.24 -8.82 9.69
N ALA A 13 0.64 -7.71 9.25
CA ALA A 13 -0.76 -7.69 8.84
C ALA A 13 -0.94 -6.96 7.52
N TYR A 14 -1.96 -7.41 6.75
CA TYR A 14 -2.36 -6.74 5.52
C TYR A 14 -3.45 -5.73 5.81
N GLY A 15 -3.39 -4.60 5.10
CA GLY A 15 -4.46 -3.62 5.11
C GLY A 15 -5.61 -4.05 4.20
N GLN A 16 -6.53 -3.13 3.96
CA GLN A 16 -7.67 -3.41 3.09
C GLN A 16 -7.23 -3.58 1.64
N PRO A 17 -7.89 -4.44 0.88
CA PRO A 17 -7.55 -4.64 -0.52
C PRO A 17 -7.83 -3.40 -1.36
N ILE A 18 -6.96 -3.17 -2.34
CA ILE A 18 -7.07 -2.07 -3.28
C ILE A 18 -7.40 -2.66 -4.65
N PHE A 19 -8.53 -2.25 -5.22
CA PHE A 19 -8.98 -2.73 -6.53
C PHE A 19 -8.64 -1.69 -7.58
N VAL A 20 -7.79 -2.06 -8.55
CA VAL A 20 -7.33 -1.15 -9.60
C VAL A 20 -7.37 -1.82 -10.95
N ARG A 21 -7.38 -1.03 -12.02
CA ARG A 21 -7.36 -1.55 -13.39
C ARG A 21 -5.95 -1.88 -13.86
N ALA A 22 -4.97 -1.14 -13.36
CA ALA A 22 -3.59 -1.30 -13.76
C ALA A 22 -2.66 -1.16 -12.57
N GLN A 23 -1.50 -1.80 -12.65
CA GLN A 23 -0.50 -1.77 -11.59
C GLN A 23 -0.08 -0.33 -11.23
N GLY A 24 0.04 0.55 -12.23
CA GLY A 24 0.42 1.92 -11.98
C GLY A 24 -0.51 2.67 -11.03
N GLN A 25 -1.79 2.34 -11.04
CA GLN A 25 -2.75 2.95 -10.13
C GLN A 25 -2.49 2.54 -8.68
N ALA A 26 -2.14 1.28 -8.46
CA ALA A 26 -1.82 0.79 -7.11
C ALA A 26 -0.53 1.41 -6.59
N VAL A 27 0.50 1.48 -7.44
CA VAL A 27 1.79 2.10 -7.09
C VAL A 27 1.58 3.57 -6.75
N ARG A 28 0.78 4.28 -7.54
CA ARG A 28 0.50 5.68 -7.30
C ARG A 28 -0.22 5.89 -5.97
N SER A 29 -1.21 5.06 -5.68
CA SER A 29 -1.92 5.13 -4.40
C SER A 29 -0.99 4.90 -3.22
N PHE A 30 -0.08 3.95 -3.36
CA PHE A 30 0.91 3.64 -2.34
C PHE A 30 1.85 4.84 -2.11
N ILE A 31 2.34 5.44 -3.20
CA ILE A 31 3.23 6.60 -3.12
C ILE A 31 2.49 7.79 -2.48
N ASP A 32 1.23 8.02 -2.88
CA ASP A 32 0.44 9.11 -2.32
C ASP A 32 0.26 8.95 -0.81
N GLU A 33 0.03 7.73 -0.34
CA GLU A 33 -0.06 7.45 1.09
C GLU A 33 1.28 7.69 1.80
N CYS A 34 2.39 7.31 1.18
CA CYS A 34 3.72 7.56 1.74
C CYS A 34 4.00 9.07 1.89
N ASN A 35 3.39 9.89 1.03
CA ASN A 35 3.55 11.34 1.06
C ASN A 35 2.51 12.04 1.94
N ASN A 36 1.52 11.31 2.43
CA ASN A 36 0.48 11.87 3.29
C ASN A 36 1.00 11.94 4.74
N THR A 37 1.20 13.16 5.23
CA THR A 37 1.79 13.39 6.56
C THR A 37 0.97 12.84 7.72
N GLU A 38 -0.31 12.53 7.49
CA GLU A 38 -1.19 11.94 8.51
C GLU A 38 -1.21 10.43 8.47
N SER A 39 -0.55 9.82 7.49
CA SER A 39 -0.53 8.38 7.31
C SER A 39 0.62 7.73 8.06
N GLN A 40 0.40 6.53 8.58
CA GLN A 40 1.46 5.72 9.18
C GLN A 40 2.53 5.35 8.14
N LEU A 41 2.16 5.23 6.87
CA LEU A 41 3.12 4.96 5.80
C LEU A 41 4.15 6.09 5.67
N ASN A 42 3.72 7.33 5.90
CA ASN A 42 4.62 8.49 5.89
C ASN A 42 5.61 8.42 7.06
N LYS A 43 5.13 8.01 8.22
CA LYS A 43 5.94 8.00 9.44
C LYS A 43 6.93 6.84 9.48
N HIS A 44 6.56 5.70 8.88
CA HIS A 44 7.35 4.47 8.92
C HIS A 44 7.38 3.80 7.55
N PRO A 45 7.89 4.48 6.52
CA PRO A 45 7.81 3.96 5.14
C PRO A 45 8.54 2.64 4.94
N ALA A 46 9.58 2.36 5.71
CA ALA A 46 10.34 1.11 5.59
C ALA A 46 9.56 -0.10 6.10
N ASP A 47 8.48 0.11 6.85
CA ASP A 47 7.69 -0.98 7.41
C ASP A 47 6.57 -1.46 6.50
N TYR A 48 6.38 -0.82 5.36
CA TYR A 48 5.24 -1.09 4.48
C TYR A 48 5.68 -1.52 3.09
N ASP A 49 5.00 -2.53 2.56
CA ASP A 49 5.21 -3.03 1.20
C ASP A 49 3.87 -3.19 0.49
N LEU A 50 3.89 -3.01 -0.82
CA LEU A 50 2.72 -3.21 -1.67
C LEU A 50 2.79 -4.60 -2.28
N TYR A 51 1.75 -5.41 -2.06
CA TYR A 51 1.66 -6.77 -2.59
C TYR A 51 0.55 -6.91 -3.63
N TYR A 52 0.80 -7.76 -4.60
CA TYR A 52 -0.15 -8.08 -5.66
C TYR A 52 -0.82 -9.41 -5.37
N TYR A 53 -2.13 -9.40 -5.34
CA TYR A 53 -2.90 -10.63 -5.09
C TYR A 53 -3.45 -11.27 -6.36
N GLY A 54 -3.60 -10.52 -7.41
CA GLY A 54 -4.15 -11.07 -8.66
C GLY A 54 -5.48 -10.47 -9.13
#